data_60f604d00b0ada4bef57dea4ac4bd656
#
_entry.id   60f604d00b0ada4bef57dea4ac4bd656
#
_cell.length_a   1.000
_cell.length_b   1.000
_cell.length_c   1.000
_cell.angle_alpha   90.00
_cell.angle_beta   90.00
_cell.angle_gamma   90.00
#
_symmetry.space_group_name_H-M   'P 1'
#
loop_
_entity.id
_entity.type
_entity.pdbx_description
1 polymer ?
#
loop_
_entity_poly.entity_id
_entity_poly.type
_entity_poly.pdbx_seq_one_letter_code
_entity_poly.pdbx_strand_id
1 'polypeptide(L)'
;MGPRILIVDDEEDFIELVKFRLAGVGYEFLVASDGVQALSQARQFKPDLILLDILLPDLDGLSVCEILRRQPATRKIPVIFMSALTSDVTRRSATLNAQDFFTKPLDLPRLQQRIADLLHQEAAAN
;
A
#
# COMPACT_ATOMS: atom_id res chain seq x y z
N MET A 1 -10.51 -15.85 -6.26
CA MET A 1 -9.66 -15.52 -5.10
C MET A 1 -8.26 -15.20 -5.56
N GLY A 2 -8.05 -13.94 -5.84
CA GLY A 2 -6.74 -13.44 -6.22
C GLY A 2 -6.02 -12.82 -5.05
N PRO A 3 -4.86 -12.25 -5.31
CA PRO A 3 -4.13 -11.50 -4.31
C PRO A 3 -4.96 -10.34 -3.74
N ARG A 4 -4.79 -10.06 -2.46
CA ARG A 4 -5.50 -8.98 -1.78
C ARG A 4 -4.61 -7.75 -1.69
N ILE A 5 -5.17 -6.61 -2.09
CA ILE A 5 -4.48 -5.33 -2.02
C ILE A 5 -5.26 -4.43 -1.05
N LEU A 6 -4.58 -3.97 -0.01
CA LEU A 6 -5.15 -3.00 0.92
C LEU A 6 -4.79 -1.60 0.43
N ILE A 7 -5.80 -0.78 0.14
CA ILE A 7 -5.63 0.60 -0.28
C ILE A 7 -5.96 1.50 0.90
N VAL A 8 -4.97 2.28 1.35
CA VAL A 8 -5.11 3.17 2.50
C VAL A 8 -5.04 4.61 2.02
N ASP A 9 -6.17 5.28 2.02
CA ASP A 9 -6.29 6.67 1.57
C ASP A 9 -7.61 7.22 2.11
N ASP A 10 -7.66 8.51 2.43
CA ASP A 10 -8.87 9.14 2.92
C ASP A 10 -9.73 9.76 1.81
N GLU A 11 -9.26 9.73 0.57
CA GLU A 11 -9.98 10.25 -0.59
C GLU A 11 -10.69 9.12 -1.34
N GLU A 12 -12.01 9.07 -1.21
CA GLU A 12 -12.82 8.03 -1.85
C GLU A 12 -12.65 7.99 -3.37
N ASP A 13 -12.61 9.15 -4.01
CA ASP A 13 -12.48 9.23 -5.46
C ASP A 13 -11.16 8.63 -5.93
N PHE A 14 -10.10 8.85 -5.18
CA PHE A 14 -8.80 8.28 -5.50
C PHE A 14 -8.81 6.75 -5.36
N ILE A 15 -9.42 6.25 -4.28
CA ILE A 15 -9.56 4.80 -4.06
C ILE A 15 -10.30 4.16 -5.22
N GLU A 16 -11.41 4.75 -5.64
CA GLU A 16 -12.21 4.21 -6.73
C GLU A 16 -11.46 4.24 -8.05
N LEU A 17 -10.66 5.28 -8.29
CA LEU A 17 -9.82 5.36 -9.48
C LEU A 17 -8.79 4.23 -9.51
N VAL A 18 -8.12 3.98 -8.39
CA VAL A 18 -7.11 2.92 -8.30
C VAL A 18 -7.77 1.55 -8.51
N LYS A 19 -8.91 1.30 -7.87
CA LYS A 19 -9.65 0.05 -8.04
C LYS A 19 -10.06 -0.17 -9.49
N PHE A 20 -10.53 0.89 -10.13
CA PHE A 20 -10.93 0.83 -11.53
C PHE A 20 -9.76 0.45 -12.44
N ARG A 21 -8.60 1.07 -12.22
CA ARG A 21 -7.41 0.80 -13.04
C ARG A 21 -6.84 -0.59 -12.82
N LEU A 22 -7.04 -1.17 -11.65
CA LEU A 22 -6.54 -2.50 -11.33
C LEU A 22 -7.60 -3.60 -11.51
N ALA A 23 -8.80 -3.23 -11.93
CA ALA A 23 -9.89 -4.18 -12.13
C ALA A 23 -9.57 -5.13 -13.31
N GLY A 24 -10.16 -6.32 -13.27
CA GLY A 24 -10.03 -7.28 -14.36
C GLY A 24 -8.82 -8.19 -14.28
N VAL A 25 -7.93 -7.98 -13.31
CA VAL A 25 -6.73 -8.80 -13.13
C VAL A 25 -6.95 -9.90 -12.09
N GLY A 26 -8.03 -9.81 -11.34
CA GLY A 26 -8.36 -10.83 -10.34
C GLY A 26 -7.96 -10.44 -8.92
N TYR A 27 -7.56 -9.20 -8.68
CA TYR A 27 -7.24 -8.74 -7.33
C TYR A 27 -8.50 -8.55 -6.49
N GLU A 28 -8.39 -8.85 -5.21
CA GLU A 28 -9.39 -8.48 -4.21
C GLU A 28 -8.91 -7.23 -3.49
N PHE A 29 -9.82 -6.31 -3.19
CA PHE A 29 -9.47 -5.04 -2.57
C PHE A 29 -10.02 -4.92 -1.16
N LEU A 30 -9.16 -4.46 -0.25
CA LEU A 30 -9.54 -4.00 1.07
C LEU A 30 -9.27 -2.50 1.11
N VAL A 31 -10.06 -1.76 1.87
CA VAL A 31 -9.95 -0.30 1.92
C VAL A 31 -9.89 0.14 3.38
N ALA A 32 -8.99 1.05 3.68
CA ALA A 32 -8.92 1.74 4.97
C ALA A 32 -8.80 3.23 4.71
N SER A 33 -9.49 4.04 5.49
CA SER A 33 -9.50 5.50 5.31
C SER A 33 -8.64 6.23 6.32
N ASP A 34 -8.05 5.53 7.28
CA ASP A 34 -7.13 6.11 8.25
C ASP A 34 -6.11 5.06 8.71
N GLY A 35 -5.16 5.50 9.54
CA GLY A 35 -4.07 4.63 9.97
C GLY A 35 -4.52 3.53 10.92
N VAL A 36 -5.47 3.80 11.81
CA VAL A 36 -5.98 2.81 12.75
C VAL A 36 -6.68 1.68 12.00
N GLN A 37 -7.53 2.03 11.03
CA GLN A 37 -8.18 1.05 10.19
C GLN A 37 -7.16 0.23 9.39
N ALA A 38 -6.13 0.89 8.87
CA ALA A 38 -5.08 0.22 8.10
C ALA A 38 -4.39 -0.85 8.93
N LEU A 39 -4.01 -0.52 10.16
CA LEU A 39 -3.37 -1.47 11.05
C LEU A 39 -4.27 -2.64 11.39
N SER A 40 -5.53 -2.37 11.69
CA SER A 40 -6.51 -3.39 12.00
C SER A 40 -6.72 -4.35 10.83
N GLN A 41 -6.92 -3.80 9.64
CA GLN A 41 -7.15 -4.61 8.44
C GLN A 41 -5.93 -5.42 8.04
N ALA A 42 -4.74 -4.83 8.16
CA ALA A 42 -3.51 -5.55 7.83
C ALA A 42 -3.31 -6.75 8.75
N ARG A 43 -3.58 -6.61 10.04
CA ARG A 43 -3.46 -7.72 10.99
C ARG A 43 -4.51 -8.79 10.76
N GLN A 44 -5.74 -8.38 10.52
CA GLN A 44 -6.88 -9.30 10.39
C GLN A 44 -6.84 -10.08 9.08
N PHE A 45 -6.59 -9.39 7.97
CA PHE A 45 -6.73 -10.00 6.64
C PHE A 45 -5.39 -10.33 5.98
N LYS A 46 -4.29 -9.82 6.48
CA LYS A 46 -2.93 -10.08 5.96
C LYS A 46 -2.88 -9.94 4.43
N PRO A 47 -3.09 -8.72 3.92
CA PRO A 47 -3.07 -8.50 2.47
C PRO A 47 -1.70 -8.83 1.87
N ASP A 48 -1.69 -9.08 0.58
CA ASP A 48 -0.46 -9.39 -0.15
C ASP A 48 0.33 -8.15 -0.51
N LEU A 49 -0.31 -6.98 -0.47
CA LEU A 49 0.30 -5.69 -0.78
C LEU A 49 -0.50 -4.59 -0.12
N ILE A 50 0.17 -3.54 0.34
CA ILE A 50 -0.47 -2.36 0.89
C ILE A 50 -0.05 -1.14 0.08
N LEU A 51 -1.04 -0.43 -0.47
CA LEU A 51 -0.86 0.90 -1.05
C LEU A 51 -1.20 1.90 0.05
N LEU A 52 -0.24 2.68 0.48
CA LEU A 52 -0.36 3.45 1.72
C LEU A 52 -0.05 4.92 1.48
N ASP A 53 -1.08 5.76 1.62
CA ASP A 53 -0.90 7.20 1.61
C ASP A 53 -0.18 7.62 2.89
N ILE A 54 0.73 8.58 2.77
CA ILE A 54 1.46 9.11 3.92
C ILE A 54 0.63 10.11 4.69
N LEU A 55 -0.17 10.92 3.97
CA LEU A 55 -1.02 11.94 4.61
C LEU A 55 -2.37 11.35 4.99
N LEU A 56 -2.47 10.86 6.22
CA LEU A 56 -3.71 10.30 6.76
C LEU A 56 -4.20 11.16 7.92
N PRO A 57 -5.52 11.13 8.22
CA PRO A 57 -6.08 12.05 9.22
C PRO A 57 -5.65 11.79 10.68
N ASP A 58 -5.27 10.56 11.01
CA ASP A 58 -4.92 10.20 12.40
C ASP A 58 -3.43 9.91 12.59
N LEU A 59 -2.92 8.87 11.94
CA LEU A 59 -1.50 8.51 11.95
C LEU A 59 -0.94 8.74 10.54
N ASP A 60 0.27 9.27 10.43
CA ASP A 60 0.87 9.34 9.10
C ASP A 60 1.25 7.93 8.60
N GLY A 61 1.34 7.79 7.28
CA GLY A 61 1.62 6.48 6.68
C GLY A 61 2.98 5.91 7.03
N LEU A 62 3.96 6.76 7.30
CA LEU A 62 5.28 6.29 7.73
C LEU A 62 5.19 5.62 9.10
N SER A 63 4.43 6.21 10.02
CA SER A 63 4.20 5.62 11.33
C SER A 63 3.45 4.30 11.23
N VAL A 64 2.44 4.23 10.36
CA VAL A 64 1.71 2.98 10.10
C VAL A 64 2.68 1.90 9.63
N CYS A 65 3.52 2.20 8.66
CA CYS A 65 4.49 1.24 8.13
C CYS A 65 5.48 0.81 9.21
N GLU A 66 5.95 1.74 10.03
CA GLU A 66 6.86 1.42 11.14
C GLU A 66 6.24 0.42 12.10
N ILE A 67 4.97 0.61 12.46
CA ILE A 67 4.25 -0.33 13.33
C ILE A 67 4.11 -1.70 12.66
N LEU A 68 3.76 -1.71 11.37
CA LEU A 68 3.63 -2.97 10.62
C LEU A 68 4.95 -3.75 10.60
N ARG A 69 6.07 -3.06 10.46
CA ARG A 69 7.40 -3.70 10.41
C ARG A 69 7.82 -4.30 11.75
N ARG A 70 7.23 -3.85 12.86
CA ARG A 70 7.55 -4.36 14.20
C ARG A 70 6.71 -5.56 14.61
N GLN A 71 5.68 -5.90 13.85
CA GLN A 71 4.76 -6.99 14.18
C GLN A 71 5.05 -8.22 13.32
N PRO A 72 5.25 -9.39 13.90
CA PRO A 72 5.56 -10.60 13.11
C PRO A 72 4.53 -10.92 12.04
N ALA A 73 3.25 -10.65 12.31
CA ALA A 73 2.18 -10.97 11.36
C ALA A 73 2.20 -10.11 10.10
N THR A 74 2.79 -8.90 10.16
CA THR A 74 2.69 -7.92 9.09
C THR A 74 4.04 -7.42 8.56
N ARG A 75 5.13 -7.77 9.22
CA ARG A 75 6.45 -7.19 8.92
C ARG A 75 6.95 -7.44 7.50
N LYS A 76 6.46 -8.48 6.83
CA LYS A 76 6.92 -8.84 5.48
C LYS A 76 5.98 -8.40 4.38
N ILE A 77 4.84 -7.80 4.73
CA ILE A 77 3.89 -7.36 3.71
C ILE A 77 4.52 -6.20 2.92
N PRO A 78 4.63 -6.32 1.60
CA PRO A 78 5.19 -5.23 0.79
C PRO A 78 4.31 -3.99 0.85
N VAL A 79 4.94 -2.82 0.96
CA VAL A 79 4.27 -1.53 1.05
C VAL A 79 4.76 -0.64 -0.07
N ILE A 80 3.81 -0.04 -0.80
CA ILE A 80 4.08 1.04 -1.75
C ILE A 80 3.49 2.31 -1.14
N PHE A 81 4.33 3.31 -0.92
CA PHE A 81 3.86 4.62 -0.45
C PHE A 81 3.34 5.46 -1.61
N MET A 82 2.31 6.24 -1.32
CA MET A 82 1.75 7.22 -2.24
C MET A 82 1.64 8.54 -1.50
N SER A 83 2.08 9.64 -2.08
CA SER A 83 1.91 10.92 -1.41
C SER A 83 2.11 12.11 -2.34
N ALA A 84 1.50 13.25 -1.96
CA ALA A 84 1.82 14.54 -2.57
C ALA A 84 3.16 15.10 -2.05
N LEU A 85 3.68 14.55 -0.94
CA LEU A 85 4.97 14.97 -0.38
C LEU A 85 6.13 14.37 -1.16
N THR A 86 7.28 15.04 -1.12
CA THR A 86 8.45 14.62 -1.91
C THR A 86 9.68 14.37 -1.01
N SER A 87 10.82 14.56 -1.48
CA SER A 87 12.20 14.39 -0.98
C SER A 87 12.46 13.80 0.42
N ASP A 88 12.08 14.46 1.51
CA ASP A 88 12.39 13.96 2.87
C ASP A 88 11.64 12.68 3.21
N VAL A 89 10.43 12.57 2.70
CA VAL A 89 9.56 11.41 2.89
C VAL A 89 10.14 10.20 2.15
N THR A 90 10.66 10.40 0.95
CA THR A 90 11.30 9.34 0.18
C THR A 90 12.49 8.75 0.95
N ARG A 91 13.28 9.61 1.57
CA ARG A 91 14.43 9.18 2.36
C ARG A 91 14.02 8.36 3.57
N ARG A 92 12.98 8.80 4.29
CA ARG A 92 12.47 8.07 5.46
C ARG A 92 11.85 6.74 5.06
N SER A 93 11.13 6.70 3.93
CA SER A 93 10.49 5.46 3.48
C SER A 93 11.50 4.37 3.15
N ALA A 94 12.69 4.72 2.69
CA ALA A 94 13.74 3.77 2.40
C ALA A 94 14.19 3.00 3.64
N THR A 95 14.17 3.63 4.82
CA THR A 95 14.55 2.98 6.07
C THR A 95 13.52 1.99 6.58
N LEU A 96 12.30 2.02 6.02
CA LEU A 96 11.20 1.15 6.41
C LEU A 96 11.01 -0.04 5.47
N ASN A 97 11.97 -0.25 4.57
CA ASN A 97 11.93 -1.35 3.59
C ASN A 97 10.68 -1.31 2.73
N ALA A 98 10.20 -0.11 2.38
CA ALA A 98 9.11 0.04 1.43
C ALA A 98 9.58 -0.41 0.05
N GLN A 99 8.69 -1.03 -0.70
CA GLN A 99 9.02 -1.54 -2.04
C GLN A 99 9.14 -0.42 -3.07
N ASP A 100 8.36 0.65 -2.90
CA ASP A 100 8.41 1.77 -3.82
C ASP A 100 7.70 2.98 -3.23
N PHE A 101 7.86 4.11 -3.90
CA PHE A 101 7.24 5.38 -3.54
C PHE A 101 6.73 6.05 -4.81
N PHE A 102 5.46 6.44 -4.82
CA PHE A 102 4.84 7.12 -5.95
C PHE A 102 4.35 8.50 -5.52
N THR A 103 4.73 9.52 -6.26
CA THR A 103 4.26 10.88 -6.03
C THR A 103 2.90 11.08 -6.70
N LYS A 104 1.98 11.73 -6.00
CA LYS A 104 0.69 12.10 -6.59
C LYS A 104 0.83 13.36 -7.46
N PRO A 105 0.18 13.45 -8.62
CA PRO A 105 -0.69 12.44 -9.22
C PRO A 105 0.09 11.23 -9.72
N LEU A 106 -0.45 10.04 -9.52
CA LEU A 106 0.26 8.81 -9.83
C LEU A 106 0.35 8.55 -11.33
N ASP A 107 1.48 7.98 -11.74
CA ASP A 107 1.61 7.30 -13.02
C ASP A 107 0.94 5.94 -12.87
N LEU A 108 -0.34 5.86 -13.21
CA LEU A 108 -1.13 4.64 -12.99
C LEU A 108 -0.62 3.42 -13.77
N PRO A 109 -0.23 3.55 -15.05
CA PRO A 109 0.37 2.40 -15.74
C PRO A 109 1.63 1.88 -15.04
N ARG A 110 2.48 2.76 -14.54
CA ARG A 110 3.70 2.36 -13.82
C ARG A 110 3.36 1.70 -12.48
N LEU A 111 2.38 2.23 -11.76
CA LEU A 111 1.91 1.62 -10.51
C LEU A 111 1.35 0.22 -10.78
N GLN A 112 0.53 0.09 -11.81
CA GLN A 112 -0.07 -1.17 -12.20
C GLN A 112 1.01 -2.22 -12.50
N GLN A 113 2.04 -1.83 -13.24
CA GLN A 113 3.14 -2.73 -13.57
C GLN A 113 3.94 -3.12 -12.31
N ARG A 114 4.19 -2.16 -11.43
CA ARG A 114 4.94 -2.43 -10.19
C ARG A 114 4.20 -3.39 -9.28
N ILE A 115 2.89 -3.23 -9.16
CA ILE A 115 2.05 -4.13 -8.38
C ILE A 115 2.11 -5.54 -8.94
N ALA A 116 1.97 -5.67 -10.26
CA ALA A 116 2.03 -6.98 -10.92
C ALA A 116 3.39 -7.66 -10.67
N ASP A 117 4.46 -6.91 -10.78
CA ASP A 117 5.80 -7.44 -10.56
C ASP A 117 5.97 -7.94 -9.12
N LEU A 118 5.54 -7.18 -8.14
CA LEU A 118 5.67 -7.56 -6.73
C LEU A 118 4.84 -8.78 -6.39
N LEU A 119 3.60 -8.82 -6.84
CA LEU A 119 2.72 -9.94 -6.55
C LEU A 119 3.14 -11.20 -7.30
N HIS A 120 3.70 -11.05 -8.49
CA HIS A 120 4.21 -12.18 -9.25
C HIS A 120 5.46 -12.77 -8.61
N GLN A 121 6.36 -11.93 -8.11
CA GLN A 121 7.57 -12.37 -7.42
C GLN A 121 7.24 -13.15 -6.15
N GLU A 122 6.25 -12.69 -5.37
CA GLU A 122 5.81 -13.39 -4.18
C GLU A 122 5.24 -14.76 -4.51
N ALA A 123 4.42 -14.85 -5.55
CA ALA A 123 3.86 -16.10 -5.98
C ALA A 123 4.97 -17.07 -6.43
N ALA A 124 5.99 -16.57 -7.11
CA ALA A 124 7.11 -17.38 -7.56
C ALA A 124 8.01 -17.85 -6.42
N ALA A 125 8.07 -17.09 -5.31
CA ALA A 125 8.87 -17.44 -4.14
C ALA A 125 8.26 -18.57 -3.31
N ASN A 126 6.98 -18.81 -3.49
CA ASN A 126 6.25 -19.85 -2.79
C ASN A 126 6.23 -21.16 -3.58
#